data_32ae1ea3f70ba42f382068de90850e19
#
_entry.id   32ae1ea3f70ba42f382068de90850e19
#
_cell.length_a   1.000
_cell.length_b   1.000
_cell.length_c   1.000
_cell.angle_alpha   90.00
_cell.angle_beta   90.00
_cell.angle_gamma   90.00
#
_symmetry.space_group_name_H-M   'P 1'
#
loop_
_entity.id
_entity.type
_entity.pdbx_description
1 polymer ?
#
loop_
_entity_poly.entity_id
_entity_poly.type
_entity_poly.pdbx_seq_one_letter_code
_entity_poly.pdbx_strand_id
1 'polypeptide(L)'
;AGELSPKFIAICGSPMPAMTGFDYSSAAEEIERETGLTTFFVDTNGTHSYLQGAEGAFLNIAKLFCREGKEKQANSVNIIGATPLDFSVNTSVSSIKKWLLDNGFSVQSCFAMDSSLDEISAAPQAAVSLVISSDGIAAAKYLFDTYGVPYVVGVPVGKSFSKKLSADLKRAVSEGVCINSCGEKAVENAHMIVAGES
;
A
#
# COMPACT_ATOMS: atom_id res chain seq x y z
N ALA A 1 12.22 -16.22 18.77
CA ALA A 1 11.15 -15.29 19.23
C ALA A 1 11.47 -14.64 20.58
N GLY A 2 12.36 -15.23 21.41
CA GLY A 2 12.64 -14.71 22.76
C GLY A 2 13.45 -13.40 22.83
N GLU A 3 14.15 -13.00 21.77
CA GLU A 3 14.98 -11.79 21.72
C GLU A 3 14.29 -10.61 21.03
N LEU A 4 13.27 -10.87 20.21
CA LEU A 4 12.49 -9.88 19.52
C LEU A 4 11.06 -9.87 20.08
N SER A 5 10.45 -8.71 20.18
CA SER A 5 9.01 -8.57 20.55
C SER A 5 8.20 -8.27 19.28
N PRO A 6 8.03 -9.24 18.38
CA PRO A 6 7.31 -9.03 17.13
C PRO A 6 5.82 -8.78 17.39
N LYS A 7 5.21 -7.96 16.56
CA LYS A 7 3.76 -7.69 16.57
C LYS A 7 2.98 -8.70 15.74
N PHE A 8 3.63 -9.29 14.75
CA PHE A 8 3.07 -10.31 13.86
C PHE A 8 4.19 -11.13 13.20
N ILE A 9 3.82 -12.19 12.52
CA ILE A 9 4.73 -13.03 11.72
C ILE A 9 4.18 -13.11 10.30
N ALA A 10 5.02 -12.78 9.31
CA ALA A 10 4.71 -12.98 7.89
C ALA A 10 5.60 -14.09 7.34
N ILE A 11 4.99 -15.13 6.78
CA ILE A 11 5.69 -16.23 6.12
C ILE A 11 5.74 -15.89 4.63
N CYS A 12 6.95 -15.77 4.08
CA CYS A 12 7.13 -15.61 2.64
C CYS A 12 7.44 -16.98 2.03
N GLY A 13 6.73 -17.34 0.98
CA GLY A 13 6.98 -18.56 0.23
C GLY A 13 8.33 -18.51 -0.48
N SER A 14 8.82 -19.69 -0.85
CA SER A 14 9.99 -19.83 -1.73
C SER A 14 9.74 -20.94 -2.74
N PRO A 15 10.48 -20.96 -3.90
CA PRO A 15 10.20 -21.89 -4.98
C PRO A 15 10.25 -23.36 -4.59
N MET A 16 11.25 -23.78 -3.81
CA MET A 16 11.42 -25.20 -3.48
C MET A 16 10.26 -25.79 -2.66
N PRO A 17 9.86 -25.22 -1.52
CA PRO A 17 8.69 -25.71 -0.79
C PRO A 17 7.39 -25.59 -1.59
N ALA A 18 7.22 -24.56 -2.41
CA ALA A 18 6.05 -24.44 -3.29
C ALA A 18 5.97 -25.61 -4.29
N MET A 19 7.09 -26.02 -4.89
CA MET A 19 7.15 -27.17 -5.80
C MET A 19 6.89 -28.51 -5.12
N THR A 20 7.17 -28.63 -3.84
CA THR A 20 6.90 -29.85 -3.05
C THR A 20 5.50 -29.89 -2.45
N GLY A 21 4.68 -28.87 -2.71
CA GLY A 21 3.31 -28.79 -2.19
C GLY A 21 3.23 -28.47 -0.69
N PHE A 22 4.22 -27.75 -0.17
CA PHE A 22 4.20 -27.31 1.25
C PHE A 22 3.00 -26.40 1.52
N ASP A 23 2.23 -26.74 2.55
CA ASP A 23 1.06 -25.96 2.96
C ASP A 23 1.46 -24.83 3.91
N TYR A 24 1.71 -23.67 3.31
CA TYR A 24 2.06 -22.45 4.07
C TYR A 24 0.90 -21.92 4.92
N SER A 25 -0.34 -22.14 4.50
CA SER A 25 -1.51 -21.69 5.25
C SER A 25 -1.64 -22.45 6.56
N SER A 26 -1.57 -23.78 6.49
CA SER A 26 -1.57 -24.63 7.70
C SER A 26 -0.38 -24.33 8.62
N ALA A 27 0.80 -24.06 8.05
CA ALA A 27 1.97 -23.66 8.85
C ALA A 27 1.76 -22.31 9.55
N ALA A 28 1.12 -21.34 8.89
CA ALA A 28 0.80 -20.05 9.48
C ALA A 28 -0.18 -20.20 10.67
N GLU A 29 -1.23 -21.01 10.51
CA GLU A 29 -2.21 -21.29 11.57
C GLU A 29 -1.55 -21.98 12.78
N GLU A 30 -0.63 -22.92 12.54
CA GLU A 30 0.09 -23.61 13.60
C GLU A 30 1.00 -22.66 14.38
N ILE A 31 1.77 -21.81 13.69
CA ILE A 31 2.63 -20.81 14.31
C ILE A 31 1.80 -19.79 15.11
N GLU A 32 0.67 -19.34 14.57
CA GLU A 32 -0.22 -18.43 15.29
C GLU A 32 -0.76 -19.07 16.57
N ARG A 33 -1.16 -20.34 16.52
CA ARG A 33 -1.63 -21.09 17.69
C ARG A 33 -0.56 -21.27 18.75
N GLU A 34 0.69 -21.51 18.34
CA GLU A 34 1.81 -21.74 19.28
C GLU A 34 2.35 -20.43 19.87
N THR A 35 2.37 -19.36 19.10
CA THR A 35 2.98 -18.08 19.52
C THR A 35 1.97 -17.08 20.05
N GLY A 36 0.68 -17.21 19.71
CA GLY A 36 -0.34 -16.21 19.97
C GLY A 36 -0.20 -14.93 19.14
N LEU A 37 0.70 -14.92 18.15
CA LEU A 37 0.94 -13.77 17.29
C LEU A 37 0.20 -13.94 15.98
N THR A 38 -0.47 -12.91 15.52
CA THR A 38 -1.08 -12.91 14.18
C THR A 38 -0.06 -13.31 13.14
N THR A 39 -0.33 -14.42 12.45
CA THR A 39 0.58 -15.00 11.46
C THR A 39 -0.15 -15.15 10.14
N PHE A 40 0.49 -14.75 9.05
CA PHE A 40 -0.08 -14.87 7.71
C PHE A 40 0.97 -15.26 6.68
N PHE A 41 0.49 -15.81 5.58
CA PHE A 41 1.31 -16.22 4.44
C PHE A 41 1.22 -15.19 3.32
N VAL A 42 2.35 -14.92 2.69
CA VAL A 42 2.45 -14.13 1.45
C VAL A 42 2.95 -15.06 0.36
N ASP A 43 2.16 -15.23 -0.70
CA ASP A 43 2.51 -16.10 -1.83
C ASP A 43 3.63 -15.49 -2.69
N THR A 44 4.86 -15.84 -2.34
CA THR A 44 6.09 -15.44 -3.02
C THR A 44 6.81 -16.69 -3.55
N ASN A 45 6.15 -17.45 -4.41
CA ASN A 45 6.65 -18.74 -4.92
C ASN A 45 7.81 -18.62 -5.93
N GLY A 46 8.22 -17.40 -6.28
CA GLY A 46 9.32 -17.13 -7.22
C GLY A 46 8.94 -17.28 -8.70
N THR A 47 7.69 -17.60 -9.04
CA THR A 47 7.20 -17.67 -10.43
C THR A 47 6.51 -16.39 -10.88
N HIS A 48 6.23 -15.50 -9.92
CA HIS A 48 5.57 -14.23 -10.14
C HIS A 48 6.52 -13.05 -9.93
N SER A 49 6.12 -11.86 -10.41
CA SER A 49 6.88 -10.65 -10.15
C SER A 49 6.84 -10.28 -8.65
N TYR A 50 7.84 -9.54 -8.17
CA TYR A 50 7.87 -9.06 -6.80
C TYR A 50 6.66 -8.18 -6.46
N LEU A 51 6.09 -7.49 -7.45
CA LEU A 51 4.89 -6.66 -7.29
C LEU A 51 3.69 -7.46 -6.77
N GLN A 52 3.52 -8.72 -7.22
CA GLN A 52 2.45 -9.58 -6.71
C GLN A 52 2.67 -9.96 -5.24
N GLY A 53 3.91 -10.24 -4.86
CA GLY A 53 4.25 -10.48 -3.46
C GLY A 53 4.00 -9.26 -2.58
N ALA A 54 4.42 -8.08 -3.05
CA ALA A 54 4.17 -6.81 -2.36
C ALA A 54 2.67 -6.50 -2.24
N GLU A 55 1.90 -6.69 -3.32
CA GLU A 55 0.44 -6.53 -3.32
C GLU A 55 -0.24 -7.45 -2.30
N GLY A 56 0.14 -8.73 -2.28
CA GLY A 56 -0.34 -9.70 -1.29
C GLY A 56 -0.02 -9.28 0.14
N ALA A 57 1.20 -8.79 0.38
CA ALA A 57 1.61 -8.29 1.70
C ALA A 57 0.80 -7.06 2.13
N PHE A 58 0.64 -6.05 1.27
CA PHE A 58 -0.18 -4.88 1.57
C PHE A 58 -1.64 -5.24 1.85
N LEU A 59 -2.21 -6.14 1.04
CA LEU A 59 -3.59 -6.59 1.23
C LEU A 59 -3.77 -7.35 2.55
N ASN A 60 -2.85 -8.25 2.91
CA ASN A 60 -2.90 -8.98 4.16
C ASN A 60 -2.76 -8.02 5.37
N ILE A 61 -1.83 -7.06 5.30
CA ILE A 61 -1.68 -6.03 6.32
C ILE A 61 -2.98 -5.24 6.48
N ALA A 62 -3.60 -4.80 5.38
CA ALA A 62 -4.86 -4.08 5.43
C ALA A 62 -5.99 -4.91 6.05
N LYS A 63 -6.13 -6.19 5.66
CA LYS A 63 -7.17 -7.08 6.17
C LYS A 63 -7.00 -7.41 7.65
N LEU A 64 -5.77 -7.65 8.08
CA LEU A 64 -5.49 -8.17 9.40
C LEU A 64 -5.35 -7.07 10.47
N PHE A 65 -4.89 -5.89 10.09
CA PHE A 65 -4.55 -4.86 11.07
C PHE A 65 -5.39 -3.60 10.98
N CYS A 66 -5.98 -3.26 9.83
CA CYS A 66 -6.88 -2.11 9.76
C CYS A 66 -8.14 -2.34 10.59
N ARG A 67 -8.53 -1.35 11.36
CA ARG A 67 -9.70 -1.40 12.25
C ARG A 67 -10.58 -0.18 12.03
N GLU A 68 -11.87 -0.39 12.06
CA GLU A 68 -12.82 0.70 11.99
C GLU A 68 -12.57 1.70 13.14
N GLY A 69 -12.39 2.95 12.80
CA GLY A 69 -12.19 4.04 13.77
C GLY A 69 -13.48 4.81 14.02
N LYS A 70 -13.50 5.57 15.11
CA LYS A 70 -14.70 6.31 15.51
C LYS A 70 -15.03 7.49 14.59
N GLU A 71 -14.02 8.13 13.99
CA GLU A 71 -14.21 9.34 13.17
C GLU A 71 -13.22 9.38 12.00
N LYS A 72 -13.70 9.86 10.84
CA LYS A 72 -12.84 10.17 9.70
C LYS A 72 -12.04 11.44 9.99
N GLN A 73 -10.74 11.40 9.70
CA GLN A 73 -9.88 12.56 9.83
C GLN A 73 -9.90 13.36 8.53
N ALA A 74 -10.46 14.57 8.61
CA ALA A 74 -10.51 15.46 7.45
C ALA A 74 -9.11 15.73 6.86
N ASN A 75 -8.99 15.72 5.54
CA ASN A 75 -7.76 15.99 4.81
C ASN A 75 -6.58 15.06 5.17
N SER A 76 -6.84 13.87 5.68
CA SER A 76 -5.79 12.88 5.94
C SER A 76 -5.67 11.88 4.79
N VAL A 77 -4.43 11.43 4.52
CA VAL A 77 -4.09 10.57 3.38
C VAL A 77 -3.29 9.36 3.84
N ASN A 78 -3.68 8.17 3.39
CA ASN A 78 -2.81 7.00 3.41
C ASN A 78 -1.94 6.99 2.15
N ILE A 79 -0.66 6.69 2.27
CA ILE A 79 0.22 6.38 1.14
C ILE A 79 0.35 4.87 1.07
N ILE A 80 -0.02 4.27 -0.08
CA ILE A 80 0.02 2.82 -0.29
C ILE A 80 0.81 2.51 -1.57
N GLY A 81 1.63 1.47 -1.52
CA GLY A 81 2.53 1.10 -2.62
C GLY A 81 3.93 1.70 -2.49
N ALA A 82 4.30 2.22 -1.32
CA ALA A 82 5.67 2.66 -1.04
C ALA A 82 6.50 1.47 -0.58
N THR A 83 7.21 0.80 -1.47
CA THR A 83 8.14 -0.26 -1.10
C THR A 83 9.56 0.28 -0.92
N PRO A 84 10.36 -0.25 0.03
CA PRO A 84 11.75 0.14 0.16
C PRO A 84 12.58 -0.11 -1.09
N LEU A 85 12.22 -1.08 -1.92
CA LEU A 85 12.90 -1.38 -3.16
C LEU A 85 12.79 -0.23 -4.17
N ASP A 86 11.59 0.34 -4.32
CA ASP A 86 11.33 1.38 -5.31
C ASP A 86 11.57 2.81 -4.78
N PHE A 87 11.45 3.01 -3.46
CA PHE A 87 11.42 4.35 -2.85
C PHE A 87 12.53 4.59 -1.81
N SER A 88 13.44 3.64 -1.56
CA SER A 88 14.43 3.72 -0.46
C SER A 88 15.56 4.71 -0.69
N VAL A 89 15.95 4.92 -1.95
CA VAL A 89 17.26 5.53 -2.25
C VAL A 89 17.25 7.05 -2.22
N ASN A 90 16.11 7.71 -2.31
CA ASN A 90 16.08 9.12 -2.68
C ASN A 90 15.07 9.97 -1.91
N THR A 91 14.89 9.87 -0.67
CA THR A 91 13.93 10.77 0.01
C THR A 91 12.57 10.90 -0.72
N SER A 92 12.25 9.95 -1.61
CA SER A 92 11.07 10.00 -2.48
C SER A 92 9.78 10.04 -1.66
N VAL A 93 9.68 9.18 -0.65
CA VAL A 93 8.52 9.16 0.26
C VAL A 93 8.44 10.44 1.07
N SER A 94 9.57 10.96 1.57
CA SER A 94 9.61 12.25 2.29
C SER A 94 9.18 13.41 1.39
N SER A 95 9.55 13.37 0.12
CA SER A 95 9.12 14.38 -0.86
C SER A 95 7.63 14.30 -1.15
N ILE A 96 7.05 13.08 -1.24
CA ILE A 96 5.61 12.88 -1.39
C ILE A 96 4.87 13.37 -0.14
N LYS A 97 5.33 13.03 1.06
CA LYS A 97 4.77 13.52 2.33
C LYS A 97 4.78 15.05 2.40
N LYS A 98 5.91 15.66 2.03
CA LYS A 98 6.02 17.13 1.97
C LYS A 98 5.04 17.71 0.96
N TRP A 99 4.97 17.15 -0.25
CA TRP A 99 4.04 17.61 -1.28
C TRP A 99 2.58 17.52 -0.80
N LEU A 100 2.19 16.45 -0.10
CA LEU A 100 0.85 16.33 0.50
C LEU A 100 0.59 17.44 1.51
N LEU A 101 1.54 17.72 2.42
CA LEU A 101 1.44 18.82 3.39
C LEU A 101 1.29 20.19 2.70
N ASP A 102 2.09 20.46 1.67
CA ASP A 102 2.04 21.70 0.91
C ASP A 102 0.69 21.89 0.16
N ASN A 103 -0.04 20.79 -0.06
CA ASN A 103 -1.38 20.79 -0.67
C ASN A 103 -2.55 20.70 0.34
N GLY A 104 -2.25 20.78 1.64
CA GLY A 104 -3.25 20.83 2.72
C GLY A 104 -3.69 19.46 3.23
N PHE A 105 -2.91 18.41 2.98
CA PHE A 105 -3.16 17.06 3.49
C PHE A 105 -2.17 16.66 4.59
N SER A 106 -2.64 15.97 5.61
CA SER A 106 -1.79 15.27 6.58
C SER A 106 -1.64 13.81 6.21
N VAL A 107 -0.48 13.21 6.49
CA VAL A 107 -0.29 11.77 6.25
C VAL A 107 -0.75 10.99 7.47
N GLN A 108 -1.74 10.11 7.29
CA GLN A 108 -2.24 9.20 8.32
C GLN A 108 -1.33 7.97 8.46
N SER A 109 -0.98 7.37 7.33
CA SER A 109 -0.10 6.21 7.28
C SER A 109 0.67 6.16 5.96
N CYS A 110 1.82 5.49 5.97
CA CYS A 110 2.56 5.11 4.78
C CYS A 110 2.90 3.62 4.91
N PHE A 111 2.17 2.76 4.20
CA PHE A 111 2.34 1.31 4.30
C PHE A 111 3.76 0.91 3.90
N ALA A 112 4.38 0.06 4.72
CA ALA A 112 5.75 -0.45 4.61
C ALA A 112 6.89 0.56 4.79
N MET A 113 6.61 1.87 4.89
CA MET A 113 7.66 2.88 5.07
C MET A 113 7.24 3.95 6.09
N ASP A 114 8.02 4.10 7.15
CA ASP A 114 7.88 5.16 8.17
C ASP A 114 6.54 5.20 8.92
N SER A 115 5.82 4.09 9.01
CA SER A 115 4.60 4.00 9.81
C SER A 115 4.64 2.85 10.79
N SER A 116 4.16 3.11 11.98
CA SER A 116 3.89 2.10 12.98
C SER A 116 2.67 1.27 12.60
N LEU A 117 2.53 0.09 13.20
CA LEU A 117 1.36 -0.75 13.02
C LEU A 117 0.07 -0.05 13.52
N ASP A 118 0.18 0.79 14.54
CA ASP A 118 -0.95 1.56 15.08
C ASP A 118 -1.45 2.60 14.08
N GLU A 119 -0.55 3.30 13.37
CA GLU A 119 -0.90 4.23 12.30
C GLU A 119 -1.55 3.51 11.12
N ILE A 120 -1.03 2.32 10.75
CA ILE A 120 -1.62 1.47 9.71
C ILE A 120 -2.99 0.97 10.16
N SER A 121 -3.14 0.57 11.42
CA SER A 121 -4.43 0.14 11.97
C SER A 121 -5.50 1.23 11.89
N ALA A 122 -5.10 2.49 12.02
CA ALA A 122 -5.96 3.66 11.89
C ALA A 122 -6.16 4.13 10.42
N ALA A 123 -5.61 3.45 9.42
CA ALA A 123 -5.78 3.81 8.01
C ALA A 123 -7.24 3.96 7.55
N PRO A 124 -8.23 3.20 8.07
CA PRO A 124 -9.65 3.42 7.75
C PRO A 124 -10.19 4.80 8.15
N GLN A 125 -9.50 5.54 9.02
CA GLN A 125 -9.91 6.90 9.42
C GLN A 125 -9.47 7.96 8.41
N ALA A 126 -8.61 7.64 7.46
CA ALA A 126 -8.16 8.58 6.46
C ALA A 126 -9.30 9.04 5.54
N ALA A 127 -9.19 10.27 5.05
CA ALA A 127 -10.14 10.83 4.08
C ALA A 127 -9.96 10.23 2.68
N VAL A 128 -8.74 9.84 2.31
CA VAL A 128 -8.42 9.27 1.00
C VAL A 128 -7.13 8.44 1.07
N SER A 129 -6.95 7.50 0.16
CA SER A 129 -5.68 6.80 -0.05
C SER A 129 -5.01 7.26 -1.35
N LEU A 130 -3.72 7.62 -1.29
CA LEU A 130 -2.88 7.86 -2.46
C LEU A 130 -2.12 6.56 -2.78
N VAL A 131 -2.40 5.98 -3.94
CA VAL A 131 -1.75 4.77 -4.44
C VAL A 131 -0.64 5.17 -5.39
N ILE A 132 0.61 4.94 -5.00
CA ILE A 132 1.79 5.40 -5.75
C ILE A 132 2.46 4.30 -6.58
N SER A 133 2.03 3.06 -6.42
CA SER A 133 2.49 1.90 -7.21
C SER A 133 1.34 0.90 -7.38
N SER A 134 1.40 0.08 -8.41
CA SER A 134 0.35 -0.90 -8.73
C SER A 134 0.12 -1.94 -7.62
N ASP A 135 1.14 -2.28 -6.85
CA ASP A 135 1.08 -3.20 -5.72
C ASP A 135 0.22 -2.68 -4.54
N GLY A 136 -0.04 -1.37 -4.50
CA GLY A 136 -0.94 -0.77 -3.51
C GLY A 136 -2.43 -0.86 -3.85
N ILE A 137 -2.80 -1.22 -5.09
CA ILE A 137 -4.18 -1.13 -5.57
C ILE A 137 -5.13 -2.07 -4.80
N ALA A 138 -4.74 -3.32 -4.59
CA ALA A 138 -5.60 -4.29 -3.90
C ALA A 138 -5.91 -3.89 -2.45
N ALA A 139 -4.92 -3.37 -1.73
CA ALA A 139 -5.12 -2.86 -0.36
C ALA A 139 -6.00 -1.61 -0.34
N ALA A 140 -5.79 -0.66 -1.28
CA ALA A 140 -6.61 0.54 -1.39
C ALA A 140 -8.06 0.21 -1.74
N LYS A 141 -8.28 -0.74 -2.65
CA LYS A 141 -9.60 -1.24 -2.99
C LYS A 141 -10.29 -1.90 -1.78
N TYR A 142 -9.57 -2.71 -1.03
CA TYR A 142 -10.09 -3.30 0.21
C TYR A 142 -10.53 -2.22 1.22
N LEU A 143 -9.72 -1.15 1.40
CA LEU A 143 -10.07 -0.03 2.28
C LEU A 143 -11.30 0.73 1.77
N PHE A 144 -11.47 0.86 0.46
CA PHE A 144 -12.67 1.46 -0.13
C PHE A 144 -13.91 0.58 0.07
N ASP A 145 -13.82 -0.70 -0.31
CA ASP A 145 -14.96 -1.63 -0.27
C ASP A 145 -15.44 -1.90 1.17
N THR A 146 -14.51 -1.89 2.14
CA THR A 146 -14.80 -2.24 3.54
C THR A 146 -15.12 -1.03 4.41
N TYR A 147 -14.37 0.07 4.22
CA TYR A 147 -14.42 1.24 5.12
C TYR A 147 -14.84 2.54 4.40
N GLY A 148 -15.10 2.50 3.10
CA GLY A 148 -15.48 3.67 2.32
C GLY A 148 -14.36 4.72 2.22
N VAL A 149 -13.07 4.31 2.23
CA VAL A 149 -11.94 5.21 2.02
C VAL A 149 -11.63 5.27 0.52
N PRO A 150 -12.00 6.35 -0.19
CA PRO A 150 -11.73 6.46 -1.62
C PRO A 150 -10.23 6.46 -1.88
N TYR A 151 -9.81 6.13 -3.11
CA TYR A 151 -8.40 6.17 -3.47
C TYR A 151 -8.14 6.88 -4.78
N VAL A 152 -6.94 7.44 -4.88
CA VAL A 152 -6.43 8.08 -6.11
C VAL A 152 -5.12 7.42 -6.48
N VAL A 153 -5.01 6.97 -7.75
CA VAL A 153 -3.79 6.37 -8.28
C VAL A 153 -2.96 7.44 -8.98
N GLY A 154 -1.71 7.61 -8.56
CA GLY A 154 -0.76 8.53 -9.18
C GLY A 154 0.42 8.89 -8.29
N VAL A 155 1.51 9.35 -8.91
CA VAL A 155 2.72 9.82 -8.23
C VAL A 155 2.93 11.29 -8.57
N PRO A 156 3.21 12.20 -7.61
CA PRO A 156 3.34 13.63 -7.87
C PRO A 156 4.66 13.95 -8.60
N VAL A 157 4.73 13.67 -9.90
CA VAL A 157 5.89 13.91 -10.76
C VAL A 157 5.58 15.03 -11.76
N GLY A 158 6.44 16.03 -11.80
CA GLY A 158 6.26 17.18 -12.68
C GLY A 158 5.13 18.14 -12.22
N LYS A 159 5.24 19.41 -12.56
CA LYS A 159 4.35 20.48 -12.05
C LYS A 159 2.90 20.30 -12.49
N SER A 160 2.68 19.96 -13.76
CA SER A 160 1.32 19.86 -14.33
C SER A 160 0.56 18.67 -13.75
N PHE A 161 1.18 17.48 -13.72
CA PHE A 161 0.56 16.29 -13.20
C PHE A 161 0.34 16.37 -11.68
N SER A 162 1.31 16.89 -10.93
CA SER A 162 1.15 17.11 -9.48
C SER A 162 -0.03 18.02 -9.16
N LYS A 163 -0.27 19.08 -9.97
CA LYS A 163 -1.43 19.94 -9.79
C LYS A 163 -2.74 19.20 -10.06
N LYS A 164 -2.78 18.39 -11.13
CA LYS A 164 -3.95 17.53 -11.44
C LYS A 164 -4.20 16.52 -10.30
N LEU A 165 -3.16 15.84 -9.84
CA LEU A 165 -3.26 14.85 -8.77
C LEU A 165 -3.79 15.46 -7.46
N SER A 166 -3.36 16.68 -7.12
CA SER A 166 -3.89 17.40 -5.96
C SER A 166 -5.38 17.73 -6.11
N ALA A 167 -5.82 18.12 -7.31
CA ALA A 167 -7.24 18.36 -7.59
C ALA A 167 -8.05 17.06 -7.50
N ASP A 168 -7.51 15.96 -8.03
CA ASP A 168 -8.15 14.64 -8.00
C ASP A 168 -8.27 14.10 -6.56
N LEU A 169 -7.25 14.32 -5.70
CA LEU A 169 -7.34 13.98 -4.27
C LEU A 169 -8.46 14.76 -3.57
N LYS A 170 -8.56 16.07 -3.80
CA LYS A 170 -9.64 16.89 -3.23
C LYS A 170 -11.01 16.45 -3.71
N ARG A 171 -11.13 16.10 -4.99
CA ARG A 171 -12.37 15.58 -5.57
C ARG A 171 -12.74 14.22 -4.99
N ALA A 172 -11.76 13.31 -4.84
CA ALA A 172 -12.00 12.01 -4.21
C ALA A 172 -12.52 12.15 -2.78
N VAL A 173 -11.97 13.09 -2.00
CA VAL A 173 -12.45 13.38 -0.64
C VAL A 173 -13.87 13.94 -0.64
N SER A 174 -14.19 14.88 -1.55
CA SER A 174 -15.50 15.56 -1.56
C SER A 174 -16.62 14.71 -2.12
N GLU A 175 -16.33 13.85 -3.12
CA GLU A 175 -17.32 13.06 -3.84
C GLU A 175 -17.34 11.58 -3.43
N GLY A 176 -16.35 11.12 -2.66
CA GLY A 176 -16.23 9.71 -2.25
C GLY A 176 -15.90 8.75 -3.41
N VAL A 177 -15.26 9.24 -4.47
CA VAL A 177 -15.00 8.48 -5.70
C VAL A 177 -13.54 8.06 -5.82
N CYS A 178 -13.30 6.90 -6.43
CA CYS A 178 -11.96 6.43 -6.77
C CYS A 178 -11.54 6.96 -8.14
N ILE A 179 -10.29 7.44 -8.25
CA ILE A 179 -9.80 8.11 -9.46
C ILE A 179 -8.45 7.53 -9.88
N ASN A 180 -8.31 7.17 -11.14
CA ASN A 180 -7.00 6.92 -11.74
C ASN A 180 -6.51 8.19 -12.45
N SER A 181 -5.60 8.94 -11.81
CA SER A 181 -5.06 10.18 -12.36
C SER A 181 -4.13 9.96 -13.54
N CYS A 182 -3.54 8.76 -13.66
CA CYS A 182 -2.63 8.43 -14.76
C CYS A 182 -3.35 8.30 -16.11
N GLY A 183 -4.67 8.05 -16.11
CA GLY A 183 -5.49 7.91 -17.32
C GLY A 183 -5.23 6.60 -18.08
N GLU A 184 -6.20 6.18 -18.90
CA GLU A 184 -6.07 5.01 -19.78
C GLU A 184 -5.51 5.36 -21.17
N LYS A 185 -5.30 6.64 -21.49
CA LYS A 185 -4.81 7.03 -22.81
C LYS A 185 -3.29 7.12 -22.83
N ALA A 186 -2.67 6.14 -23.48
CA ALA A 186 -1.35 6.34 -24.08
C ALA A 186 -1.43 7.61 -24.97
N VAL A 187 -0.55 8.57 -24.75
CA VAL A 187 -0.43 9.73 -25.64
C VAL A 187 0.12 9.19 -26.95
N GLU A 188 -0.68 9.21 -28.00
CA GLU A 188 -0.37 8.73 -29.36
C GLU A 188 0.82 9.48 -29.93
N ASN A 189 1.85 9.77 -29.50
CA ASN A 189 3.09 10.39 -30.00
C ASN A 189 4.12 10.72 -28.90
N ALA A 190 4.03 10.10 -27.73
CA ALA A 190 5.10 10.20 -26.75
C ALA A 190 6.11 9.07 -26.99
N HIS A 191 7.30 9.39 -27.49
CA HIS A 191 8.44 8.50 -27.38
C HIS A 191 8.84 8.42 -25.90
N MET A 192 8.28 7.47 -25.17
CA MET A 192 8.66 7.20 -23.81
C MET A 192 9.72 6.12 -23.80
N ILE A 193 10.93 6.48 -23.35
CA ILE A 193 11.96 5.49 -23.03
C ILE A 193 11.61 5.00 -21.63
N VAL A 194 11.03 3.80 -21.54
CA VAL A 194 10.88 3.09 -20.28
C VAL A 194 12.17 2.34 -20.03
N ALA A 195 13.00 2.83 -19.13
CA ALA A 195 14.09 2.04 -18.57
C ALA A 195 13.46 1.16 -17.47
N GLY A 196 13.11 -0.06 -17.82
CA GLY A 196 12.71 -1.10 -16.89
C GLY A 196 13.80 -2.14 -16.78
N GLU A 197 14.07 -2.63 -15.59
CA GLU A 197 14.86 -3.83 -15.41
C GLU A 197 14.07 -5.03 -15.96
N SER A 198 14.76 -5.84 -16.76
CA SER A 198 14.26 -7.11 -17.32
C SER A 198 14.35 -8.23 -16.31
#